data_8305b3622bd57e9436e7fd4cf2beb89e
#
_entry.id   8305b3622bd57e9436e7fd4cf2beb89e
#
_cell.length_a   1.000
_cell.length_b   1.000
_cell.length_c   1.000
_cell.angle_alpha   90.00
_cell.angle_beta   90.00
_cell.angle_gamma   90.00
#
_symmetry.space_group_name_H-M   'P 1'
#
loop_
_entity.id
_entity.type
_entity.pdbx_description
1 polymer ?
#
loop_
_entity_poly.entity_id
_entity_poly.type
_entity_poly.pdbx_seq_one_letter_code
_entity_poly.pdbx_strand_id
1 'polypeptide(L)'
;MSKPVVAIVGRPNVGKSTLFNALAGERISIVQDTPGVTRDRIYAEVSWLDHNFTMIDTGGIEPDSNDIILSQMREQAEIAIATADVIMFIVDVRQGLQDSDSKVADMLRRSGKPVVLVVNKVDSFEKYMADVYEFYNLGIGDPFPVSAASMLGLGDMLDEVVKYFPEYKKNDEEDDRPKIAIIGKPNVGKSSLINKLAQEDRVIVSDIAGTTRDAIDTDIKYNGKEYVFIDTAGLRRKNKIKEEIERYSIIRAVTAGERADVCIIVIDATEGVTEQDAKIAGIAHDRGKGIIIAVNKWDAIEKDDKTIYRHTEKIRDILSFMPYAEIIFISAKSGQRLNKIFETIDVVIENNSMRVATGVLNEIVTEAVAMQQPPSDKGKRLRIYYTTQVSVKPPTFVIFVNDKQLMHFSYTRYLENRIRDTFGFRGTALRFIIRERKENEK
;
A
#
# COMPACT_ATOMS: atom_id res chain seq x y z
N MET A 1 -11.60 -5.12 -4.65
CA MET A 1 -11.97 -3.68 -4.70
C MET A 1 -10.89 -2.89 -3.98
N SER A 2 -10.40 -1.80 -4.58
CA SER A 2 -9.43 -0.91 -3.91
C SER A 2 -10.15 -0.14 -2.79
N LYS A 3 -9.49 -0.01 -1.63
CA LYS A 3 -10.03 0.80 -0.53
C LYS A 3 -9.85 2.28 -0.85
N PRO A 4 -10.82 3.15 -0.51
CA PRO A 4 -10.61 4.60 -0.58
C PRO A 4 -9.41 5.04 0.25
N VAL A 5 -8.75 6.10 -0.18
CA VAL A 5 -7.59 6.68 0.50
C VAL A 5 -7.98 8.05 1.08
N VAL A 6 -7.78 8.23 2.38
CA VAL A 6 -8.04 9.49 3.10
C VAL A 6 -6.72 10.07 3.59
N ALA A 7 -6.35 11.27 3.16
CA ALA A 7 -5.13 11.93 3.60
C ALA A 7 -5.42 13.00 4.65
N ILE A 8 -4.56 13.07 5.67
CA ILE A 8 -4.62 14.07 6.72
C ILE A 8 -3.62 15.19 6.40
N VAL A 9 -4.10 16.43 6.33
CA VAL A 9 -3.31 17.64 6.06
C VAL A 9 -3.56 18.68 7.15
N GLY A 10 -2.56 19.47 7.49
CA GLY A 10 -2.69 20.57 8.46
C GLY A 10 -1.34 21.01 9.02
N ARG A 11 -1.34 22.14 9.75
CA ARG A 11 -0.14 22.68 10.39
C ARG A 11 0.51 21.71 11.39
N PRO A 12 1.78 21.87 11.73
CA PRO A 12 2.38 21.23 12.89
C PRO A 12 1.56 21.50 14.16
N ASN A 13 1.49 20.53 15.06
CA ASN A 13 0.85 20.64 16.38
C ASN A 13 -0.68 20.90 16.41
N VAL A 14 -1.40 20.81 15.28
CA VAL A 14 -2.88 20.87 15.27
C VAL A 14 -3.52 19.55 15.75
N GLY A 15 -2.72 18.50 15.96
CA GLY A 15 -3.17 17.21 16.47
C GLY A 15 -3.42 16.15 15.39
N LYS A 16 -2.77 16.25 14.22
CA LYS A 16 -2.89 15.24 13.15
C LYS A 16 -2.58 13.83 13.62
N SER A 17 -1.42 13.63 14.24
CA SER A 17 -1.00 12.30 14.72
C SER A 17 -1.85 11.79 15.88
N THR A 18 -2.41 12.71 16.71
CA THR A 18 -3.37 12.35 17.74
C THR A 18 -4.66 11.83 17.12
N LEU A 19 -5.19 12.55 16.11
CA LEU A 19 -6.38 12.12 15.38
C LEU A 19 -6.14 10.82 14.62
N PHE A 20 -4.99 10.71 13.96
CA PHE A 20 -4.56 9.49 13.27
C PHE A 20 -4.57 8.28 14.22
N ASN A 21 -3.94 8.41 15.39
CA ASN A 21 -3.89 7.34 16.38
C ASN A 21 -5.26 7.03 16.98
N ALA A 22 -6.11 8.05 17.20
CA ALA A 22 -7.47 7.90 17.70
C ALA A 22 -8.34 7.09 16.72
N LEU A 23 -8.23 7.37 15.42
CA LEU A 23 -8.99 6.69 14.37
C LEU A 23 -8.41 5.30 14.02
N ALA A 24 -7.10 5.13 14.10
CA ALA A 24 -6.44 3.84 13.89
C ALA A 24 -6.85 2.80 14.95
N GLY A 25 -7.24 3.23 16.16
CA GLY A 25 -7.80 2.43 17.25
C GLY A 25 -6.89 1.28 17.71
N GLU A 26 -7.40 0.44 18.64
CA GLU A 26 -6.75 -0.83 19.06
C GLU A 26 -6.78 -1.93 17.98
N ARG A 27 -7.51 -1.72 16.89
CA ARG A 27 -7.54 -2.59 15.71
C ARG A 27 -6.50 -2.20 14.65
N ILE A 28 -5.33 -1.80 15.09
CA ILE A 28 -4.14 -1.88 14.22
C ILE A 28 -4.03 -3.35 13.90
N SER A 29 -4.35 -3.71 12.64
CA SER A 29 -4.06 -5.05 12.17
C SER A 29 -2.64 -5.32 12.59
N ILE A 30 -2.43 -6.44 13.27
CA ILE A 30 -1.12 -6.89 13.71
C ILE A 30 -0.29 -6.97 12.43
N VAL A 31 0.41 -5.87 12.12
CA VAL A 31 1.56 -5.93 11.25
C VAL A 31 2.50 -6.82 12.01
N GLN A 32 2.61 -8.07 11.57
CA GLN A 32 3.58 -9.01 12.11
C GLN A 32 4.90 -8.24 12.15
N ASP A 33 5.62 -8.32 13.27
CA ASP A 33 6.95 -7.72 13.43
C ASP A 33 7.86 -8.28 12.32
N THR A 34 7.78 -7.66 11.15
CA THR A 34 8.63 -8.01 10.01
C THR A 34 9.96 -7.33 10.28
N PRO A 35 11.06 -8.08 10.48
CA PRO A 35 12.36 -7.49 10.73
C PRO A 35 12.73 -6.55 9.58
N GLY A 36 13.00 -5.27 9.90
CA GLY A 36 13.38 -4.24 8.92
C GLY A 36 12.33 -3.20 8.59
N VAL A 37 11.07 -3.35 9.02
CA VAL A 37 10.04 -2.32 8.88
C VAL A 37 9.96 -1.51 10.15
N THR A 38 10.49 -0.28 10.15
CA THR A 38 10.41 0.64 11.29
C THR A 38 8.96 1.08 11.52
N ARG A 39 8.59 1.28 12.80
CA ARG A 39 7.26 1.67 13.30
C ARG A 39 6.80 3.09 12.91
N ASP A 40 7.29 3.68 11.84
CA ASP A 40 6.80 4.97 11.37
C ASP A 40 5.39 4.79 10.79
N ARG A 41 4.38 5.14 11.58
CA ARG A 41 2.96 5.00 11.26
C ARG A 41 2.54 6.10 10.27
N ILE A 42 2.88 5.92 9.00
CA ILE A 42 2.50 6.86 7.94
C ILE A 42 1.09 6.55 7.42
N TYR A 43 0.61 5.32 7.58
CA TYR A 43 -0.71 4.88 7.14
C TYR A 43 -1.37 3.92 8.14
N ALA A 44 -2.71 3.88 8.12
CA ALA A 44 -3.51 2.95 8.91
C ALA A 44 -4.76 2.51 8.15
N GLU A 45 -5.23 1.29 8.41
CA GLU A 45 -6.54 0.86 7.97
C GLU A 45 -7.59 1.27 8.99
N VAL A 46 -8.63 1.94 8.53
CA VAL A 46 -9.75 2.41 9.34
C VAL A 46 -11.03 1.76 8.85
N SER A 47 -11.86 1.32 9.78
CA SER A 47 -13.21 0.83 9.51
C SER A 47 -14.23 1.73 10.19
N TRP A 48 -15.19 2.25 9.43
CA TRP A 48 -16.31 3.03 9.95
C TRP A 48 -17.60 2.56 9.31
N LEU A 49 -18.56 2.14 10.13
CA LEU A 49 -19.76 1.46 9.65
C LEU A 49 -19.39 0.31 8.69
N ASP A 50 -19.97 0.29 7.49
CA ASP A 50 -19.69 -0.72 6.47
C ASP A 50 -18.54 -0.32 5.51
N HIS A 51 -17.85 0.80 5.80
CA HIS A 51 -16.77 1.31 4.97
C HIS A 51 -15.38 0.99 5.55
N ASN A 52 -14.49 0.50 4.69
CA ASN A 52 -13.09 0.29 5.02
C ASN A 52 -12.24 1.19 4.11
N PHE A 53 -11.32 1.94 4.69
CA PHE A 53 -10.45 2.86 3.95
C PHE A 53 -9.04 2.90 4.53
N THR A 54 -8.09 3.38 3.72
CA THR A 54 -6.71 3.60 4.14
C THR A 54 -6.51 5.08 4.48
N MET A 55 -6.12 5.37 5.71
CA MET A 55 -5.78 6.71 6.16
C MET A 55 -4.28 6.94 6.09
N ILE A 56 -3.85 8.11 5.60
CA ILE A 56 -2.44 8.49 5.45
C ILE A 56 -2.17 9.76 6.26
N ASP A 57 -1.19 9.72 7.17
CA ASP A 57 -0.68 10.92 7.85
C ASP A 57 0.43 11.56 7.00
N THR A 58 0.10 12.68 6.34
CA THR A 58 1.09 13.45 5.58
C THR A 58 1.98 14.33 6.46
N GLY A 59 1.64 14.45 7.75
CA GLY A 59 2.25 15.42 8.69
C GLY A 59 3.42 14.92 9.52
N GLY A 60 3.74 13.63 9.47
CA GLY A 60 4.89 13.08 10.20
C GLY A 60 6.26 13.58 9.71
N ILE A 61 6.30 14.70 8.98
CA ILE A 61 7.50 15.31 8.37
C ILE A 61 7.87 16.53 9.22
N GLU A 62 8.74 16.36 10.19
CA GLU A 62 9.36 17.45 10.90
C GLU A 62 10.76 17.71 10.32
N PRO A 63 11.03 18.89 9.74
CA PRO A 63 12.39 19.36 9.54
C PRO A 63 12.80 20.37 10.61
N ASP A 64 14.10 20.42 10.84
CA ASP A 64 14.77 21.13 11.92
C ASP A 64 14.82 22.69 11.81
N SER A 65 13.96 23.36 11.02
CA SER A 65 14.04 24.82 10.87
C SER A 65 12.71 25.55 10.76
N ASN A 66 12.59 26.68 11.47
CA ASN A 66 11.37 27.48 11.68
C ASN A 66 10.84 28.25 10.45
N ASP A 67 11.58 28.39 9.37
CA ASP A 67 11.16 29.19 8.18
C ASP A 67 10.35 28.40 7.13
N ILE A 68 9.94 27.16 7.45
CA ILE A 68 9.52 26.16 6.46
C ILE A 68 8.06 25.72 6.64
N ILE A 69 7.33 26.18 7.67
CA ILE A 69 5.96 25.68 7.99
C ILE A 69 5.04 25.75 6.77
N LEU A 70 5.02 26.86 6.05
CA LEU A 70 4.15 27.02 4.89
C LEU A 70 4.57 26.13 3.72
N SER A 71 5.88 25.96 3.50
CA SER A 71 6.39 25.08 2.45
C SER A 71 6.04 23.62 2.71
N GLN A 72 6.10 23.19 3.96
CA GLN A 72 5.73 21.85 4.40
C GLN A 72 4.25 21.56 4.26
N MET A 73 3.40 22.48 4.72
CA MET A 73 1.97 22.37 4.55
C MET A 73 1.56 22.31 3.09
N ARG A 74 2.22 23.12 2.25
CA ARG A 74 2.03 23.11 0.82
C ARG A 74 2.37 21.76 0.22
N GLU A 75 3.49 21.18 0.62
CA GLU A 75 3.93 19.87 0.19
C GLU A 75 2.98 18.76 0.65
N GLN A 76 2.55 18.77 1.92
CA GLN A 76 1.53 17.87 2.44
C GLN A 76 0.24 17.94 1.62
N ALA A 77 -0.22 19.17 1.30
CA ALA A 77 -1.41 19.37 0.50
C ALA A 77 -1.24 18.83 -0.93
N GLU A 78 -0.09 19.05 -1.56
CA GLU A 78 0.18 18.52 -2.90
C GLU A 78 0.25 16.99 -2.94
N ILE A 79 0.83 16.36 -1.91
CA ILE A 79 0.82 14.90 -1.75
C ILE A 79 -0.62 14.39 -1.60
N ALA A 80 -1.39 15.00 -0.71
CA ALA A 80 -2.78 14.63 -0.47
C ALA A 80 -3.64 14.77 -1.75
N ILE A 81 -3.50 15.88 -2.47
CA ILE A 81 -4.19 16.13 -3.75
C ILE A 81 -3.84 15.05 -4.78
N ALA A 82 -2.57 14.63 -4.82
CA ALA A 82 -2.12 13.65 -5.79
C ALA A 82 -2.56 12.21 -5.45
N THR A 83 -2.75 11.87 -4.17
CA THR A 83 -2.86 10.48 -3.73
C THR A 83 -4.19 10.12 -3.09
N ALA A 84 -4.93 11.07 -2.51
CA ALA A 84 -6.14 10.78 -1.75
C ALA A 84 -7.42 10.90 -2.58
N ASP A 85 -8.43 10.11 -2.20
CA ASP A 85 -9.81 10.27 -2.67
C ASP A 85 -10.53 11.36 -1.88
N VAL A 86 -10.26 11.46 -0.57
CA VAL A 86 -10.79 12.48 0.33
C VAL A 86 -9.66 13.07 1.18
N ILE A 87 -9.69 14.36 1.44
CA ILE A 87 -8.69 15.07 2.26
C ILE A 87 -9.35 15.56 3.55
N MET A 88 -8.81 15.18 4.70
CA MET A 88 -9.15 15.78 5.99
C MET A 88 -8.18 16.92 6.26
N PHE A 89 -8.68 18.16 6.23
CA PHE A 89 -7.89 19.35 6.55
C PHE A 89 -8.09 19.75 8.00
N ILE A 90 -7.03 19.60 8.82
CA ILE A 90 -7.11 19.78 10.27
C ILE A 90 -6.57 21.14 10.67
N VAL A 91 -7.36 21.88 11.44
CA VAL A 91 -7.03 23.17 12.06
C VAL A 91 -7.23 23.09 13.59
N ASP A 92 -6.70 24.06 14.33
CA ASP A 92 -6.69 24.11 15.80
C ASP A 92 -7.55 25.27 16.29
N VAL A 93 -8.68 24.98 16.96
CA VAL A 93 -9.60 26.00 17.50
C VAL A 93 -8.91 26.94 18.48
N ARG A 94 -7.93 26.46 19.25
CA ARG A 94 -7.25 27.26 20.28
C ARG A 94 -6.29 28.29 19.70
N GLN A 95 -5.78 28.05 18.50
CA GLN A 95 -4.87 28.97 17.81
C GLN A 95 -5.62 29.92 16.88
N GLY A 96 -6.91 29.67 16.61
CA GLY A 96 -7.70 30.42 15.66
C GLY A 96 -7.22 30.25 14.21
N LEU A 97 -7.85 30.98 13.30
CA LEU A 97 -7.54 30.96 11.89
C LEU A 97 -6.18 31.63 11.62
N GLN A 98 -5.30 30.94 10.89
CA GLN A 98 -3.98 31.44 10.53
C GLN A 98 -3.85 31.65 9.01
N ASP A 99 -2.99 32.60 8.58
CA ASP A 99 -2.71 32.85 7.17
C ASP A 99 -2.24 31.60 6.40
N SER A 100 -1.48 30.73 7.07
CA SER A 100 -1.03 29.47 6.50
C SER A 100 -2.18 28.50 6.23
N ASP A 101 -3.22 28.47 7.09
CA ASP A 101 -4.41 27.65 6.87
C ASP A 101 -5.18 28.16 5.64
N SER A 102 -5.33 29.48 5.49
CA SER A 102 -5.99 30.10 4.33
C SER A 102 -5.30 29.76 3.02
N LYS A 103 -3.96 29.84 2.98
CA LYS A 103 -3.17 29.51 1.79
C LYS A 103 -3.30 28.04 1.37
N VAL A 104 -3.31 27.14 2.33
CA VAL A 104 -3.51 25.70 2.06
C VAL A 104 -4.95 25.41 1.65
N ALA A 105 -5.93 26.03 2.31
CA ALA A 105 -7.34 25.93 1.93
C ALA A 105 -7.57 26.36 0.46
N ASP A 106 -6.90 27.43 0.02
CA ASP A 106 -6.94 27.87 -1.38
C ASP A 106 -6.41 26.83 -2.36
N MET A 107 -5.34 26.13 -2.00
CA MET A 107 -4.78 25.06 -2.82
C MET A 107 -5.73 23.87 -2.90
N LEU A 108 -6.27 23.46 -1.75
CA LEU A 108 -7.20 22.32 -1.65
C LEU A 108 -8.46 22.61 -2.45
N ARG A 109 -9.04 23.81 -2.33
CA ARG A 109 -10.22 24.25 -3.08
C ARG A 109 -10.01 24.22 -4.61
N ARG A 110 -8.83 24.68 -5.08
CA ARG A 110 -8.49 24.66 -6.52
C ARG A 110 -8.23 23.25 -7.07
N SER A 111 -7.96 22.30 -6.21
CA SER A 111 -7.70 20.93 -6.64
C SER A 111 -8.94 20.19 -7.11
N GLY A 112 -10.15 20.63 -6.69
CA GLY A 112 -11.41 19.94 -6.95
C GLY A 112 -11.59 18.61 -6.20
N LYS A 113 -10.66 18.25 -5.31
CA LYS A 113 -10.79 17.07 -4.43
C LYS A 113 -11.78 17.34 -3.31
N PRO A 114 -12.55 16.33 -2.86
CA PRO A 114 -13.36 16.44 -1.64
C PRO A 114 -12.49 16.74 -0.43
N VAL A 115 -12.86 17.77 0.33
CA VAL A 115 -12.15 18.18 1.54
C VAL A 115 -13.15 18.25 2.70
N VAL A 116 -12.82 17.60 3.81
CA VAL A 116 -13.55 17.70 5.09
C VAL A 116 -12.74 18.57 6.03
N LEU A 117 -13.30 19.70 6.44
CA LEU A 117 -12.66 20.64 7.36
C LEU A 117 -12.86 20.17 8.80
N VAL A 118 -11.75 19.84 9.47
CA VAL A 118 -11.76 19.31 10.84
C VAL A 118 -11.18 20.35 11.79
N VAL A 119 -12.01 20.87 12.68
CA VAL A 119 -11.59 21.82 13.73
C VAL A 119 -11.32 21.03 15.01
N ASN A 120 -10.03 20.80 15.28
CA ASN A 120 -9.59 19.95 16.39
C ASN A 120 -9.37 20.75 17.69
N LYS A 121 -9.25 20.03 18.81
CA LYS A 121 -9.07 20.51 20.19
C LYS A 121 -10.30 21.20 20.76
N VAL A 122 -11.48 20.87 20.25
CA VAL A 122 -12.77 21.32 20.77
C VAL A 122 -13.18 20.37 21.91
N ASP A 123 -12.58 20.55 23.07
CA ASP A 123 -12.84 19.68 24.24
C ASP A 123 -14.17 20.00 24.92
N SER A 124 -14.79 21.15 24.62
CA SER A 124 -16.11 21.56 25.06
C SER A 124 -16.80 22.31 23.93
N PHE A 125 -17.91 21.78 23.44
CA PHE A 125 -18.72 22.44 22.41
C PHE A 125 -19.24 23.78 22.86
N GLU A 126 -19.77 23.89 24.10
CA GLU A 126 -20.32 25.13 24.65
C GLU A 126 -19.29 26.27 24.63
N LYS A 127 -18.02 25.95 24.92
CA LYS A 127 -16.97 26.95 25.03
C LYS A 127 -16.44 27.42 23.67
N TYR A 128 -16.29 26.52 22.68
CA TYR A 128 -15.57 26.77 21.47
C TYR A 128 -16.41 26.93 20.20
N MET A 129 -17.75 26.73 20.27
CA MET A 129 -18.59 26.82 19.08
C MET A 129 -18.53 28.16 18.38
N ALA A 130 -18.40 29.28 19.12
CA ALA A 130 -18.24 30.60 18.51
C ALA A 130 -16.95 30.69 17.71
N ASP A 131 -15.85 30.11 18.23
CA ASP A 131 -14.53 30.11 17.56
C ASP A 131 -14.51 29.16 16.36
N VAL A 132 -15.28 28.06 16.39
CA VAL A 132 -15.42 27.13 15.26
C VAL A 132 -16.02 27.84 14.03
N TYR A 133 -16.95 28.77 14.21
CA TYR A 133 -17.56 29.50 13.10
C TYR A 133 -16.57 30.39 12.34
N GLU A 134 -15.45 30.81 12.93
CA GLU A 134 -14.39 31.54 12.23
C GLU A 134 -13.83 30.78 11.03
N PHE A 135 -13.77 29.45 11.12
CA PHE A 135 -13.20 28.60 10.08
C PHE A 135 -14.05 28.46 8.82
N TYR A 136 -15.32 28.92 8.81
CA TYR A 136 -16.08 29.08 7.57
C TYR A 136 -15.40 30.04 6.58
N ASN A 137 -14.56 30.96 7.06
CA ASN A 137 -13.77 31.87 6.20
C ASN A 137 -12.77 31.13 5.30
N LEU A 138 -12.48 29.86 5.56
CA LEU A 138 -11.64 29.04 4.67
C LEU A 138 -12.36 28.63 3.37
N GLY A 139 -13.69 28.66 3.32
CA GLY A 139 -14.49 28.41 2.13
C GLY A 139 -14.34 26.99 1.54
N ILE A 140 -14.14 26.00 2.39
CA ILE A 140 -13.97 24.58 2.02
C ILE A 140 -15.03 23.65 2.62
N GLY A 141 -16.19 24.18 2.95
CA GLY A 141 -17.31 23.46 3.52
C GLY A 141 -17.55 23.72 5.00
N ASP A 142 -18.38 22.89 5.62
CA ASP A 142 -18.73 23.01 7.02
C ASP A 142 -17.57 22.55 7.91
N PRO A 143 -17.23 23.32 8.98
CA PRO A 143 -16.23 22.90 9.94
C PRO A 143 -16.79 21.85 10.92
N PHE A 144 -16.15 20.69 11.01
CA PHE A 144 -16.49 19.63 11.95
C PHE A 144 -15.69 19.77 13.24
N PRO A 145 -16.34 20.17 14.36
CA PRO A 145 -15.66 20.30 15.64
C PRO A 145 -15.37 18.94 16.24
N VAL A 146 -14.10 18.67 16.53
CA VAL A 146 -13.66 17.41 17.14
C VAL A 146 -12.67 17.64 18.27
N SER A 147 -12.58 16.69 19.18
CA SER A 147 -11.44 16.54 20.08
C SER A 147 -10.83 15.15 19.91
N ALA A 148 -9.72 15.10 19.20
CA ALA A 148 -9.01 13.84 18.98
C ALA A 148 -8.54 13.19 20.29
N ALA A 149 -8.15 14.00 21.28
CA ALA A 149 -7.70 13.51 22.58
C ALA A 149 -8.82 12.90 23.44
N SER A 150 -10.05 13.46 23.33
CA SER A 150 -11.22 13.03 24.10
C SER A 150 -12.18 12.16 23.27
N MET A 151 -11.87 11.86 22.03
CA MET A 151 -12.69 11.08 21.09
C MET A 151 -14.07 11.70 20.81
N LEU A 152 -14.22 13.04 20.95
CA LEU A 152 -15.48 13.76 20.75
C LEU A 152 -15.63 14.19 19.29
N GLY A 153 -16.86 14.09 18.74
CA GLY A 153 -17.22 14.56 17.40
C GLY A 153 -16.67 13.75 16.26
N LEU A 154 -15.95 12.64 16.52
CA LEU A 154 -15.32 11.83 15.48
C LEU A 154 -16.35 11.12 14.59
N GLY A 155 -17.51 10.73 15.13
CA GLY A 155 -18.56 10.06 14.39
C GLY A 155 -19.11 10.92 13.26
N ASP A 156 -19.55 12.13 13.57
CA ASP A 156 -20.13 13.07 12.59
C ASP A 156 -19.13 13.44 11.50
N MET A 157 -17.86 13.62 11.88
CA MET A 157 -16.77 13.86 10.94
C MET A 157 -16.55 12.67 10.00
N LEU A 158 -16.54 11.44 10.53
CA LEU A 158 -16.37 10.22 9.72
C LEU A 158 -17.56 9.95 8.81
N ASP A 159 -18.78 10.23 9.27
CA ASP A 159 -20.01 10.17 8.46
C ASP A 159 -19.90 11.11 7.24
N GLU A 160 -19.30 12.29 7.42
CA GLU A 160 -19.04 13.20 6.30
C GLU A 160 -17.97 12.66 5.36
N VAL A 161 -16.87 12.14 5.88
CA VAL A 161 -15.77 11.58 5.08
C VAL A 161 -16.26 10.46 4.17
N VAL A 162 -17.08 9.53 4.68
CA VAL A 162 -17.54 8.37 3.90
C VAL A 162 -18.54 8.75 2.80
N LYS A 163 -19.23 9.89 2.89
CA LYS A 163 -20.13 10.39 1.82
C LYS A 163 -19.39 10.68 0.52
N TYR A 164 -18.11 11.04 0.62
CA TYR A 164 -17.28 11.35 -0.55
C TYR A 164 -16.55 10.13 -1.12
N PHE A 165 -16.73 8.95 -0.53
CA PHE A 165 -16.13 7.75 -1.09
C PHE A 165 -16.73 7.43 -2.46
N PRO A 166 -15.91 6.99 -3.41
CA PRO A 166 -16.41 6.60 -4.72
C PRO A 166 -17.50 5.53 -4.56
N GLU A 167 -18.70 5.79 -5.09
CA GLU A 167 -19.71 4.75 -5.20
C GLU A 167 -19.22 3.70 -6.20
N TYR A 168 -18.80 2.56 -5.71
CA TYR A 168 -18.55 1.39 -6.55
C TYR A 168 -19.91 0.84 -7.00
N LYS A 169 -20.40 1.30 -8.15
CA LYS A 169 -21.60 0.72 -8.78
C LYS A 169 -21.29 -0.74 -9.06
N LYS A 170 -22.10 -1.65 -8.49
CA LYS A 170 -22.04 -3.11 -8.71
C LYS A 170 -22.20 -3.53 -10.19
N ASN A 171 -22.48 -2.60 -11.09
CA ASN A 171 -22.78 -2.83 -12.52
C ASN A 171 -21.70 -2.31 -13.49
N ASP A 172 -20.58 -1.79 -12.97
CA ASP A 172 -19.46 -1.56 -13.86
C ASP A 172 -18.82 -2.91 -14.16
N GLU A 173 -18.77 -3.31 -15.42
CA GLU A 173 -17.97 -4.44 -15.89
C GLU A 173 -16.60 -4.33 -15.20
N GLU A 174 -16.29 -5.31 -14.34
CA GLU A 174 -15.01 -5.33 -13.65
C GLU A 174 -13.95 -5.29 -14.75
N ASP A 175 -13.14 -4.23 -14.75
CA ASP A 175 -11.99 -4.15 -15.64
C ASP A 175 -10.99 -5.23 -15.19
N ASP A 176 -11.13 -6.40 -15.80
CA ASP A 176 -10.33 -7.61 -15.52
C ASP A 176 -8.88 -7.47 -15.99
N ARG A 177 -8.53 -6.34 -16.66
CA ARG A 177 -7.17 -6.09 -17.10
C ARG A 177 -6.24 -5.97 -15.89
N PRO A 178 -5.08 -6.63 -15.94
CA PRO A 178 -4.10 -6.55 -14.87
C PRO A 178 -3.64 -5.12 -14.58
N LYS A 179 -3.72 -4.72 -13.32
CA LYS A 179 -3.29 -3.41 -12.83
C LYS A 179 -1.89 -3.49 -12.24
N ILE A 180 -0.96 -2.74 -12.81
CA ILE A 180 0.46 -2.80 -12.50
C ILE A 180 0.92 -1.48 -11.89
N ALA A 181 1.54 -1.54 -10.71
CA ALA A 181 2.20 -0.39 -10.09
C ALA A 181 3.72 -0.47 -10.25
N ILE A 182 4.36 0.65 -10.60
CA ILE A 182 5.82 0.79 -10.55
C ILE A 182 6.18 1.64 -9.34
N ILE A 183 6.77 1.02 -8.34
CA ILE A 183 7.14 1.63 -7.06
C ILE A 183 8.64 1.53 -6.79
N GLY A 184 9.16 2.32 -5.88
CA GLY A 184 10.58 2.34 -5.51
C GLY A 184 11.00 3.75 -5.09
N LYS A 185 12.21 3.86 -4.52
CA LYS A 185 12.77 5.13 -4.08
C LYS A 185 13.00 6.13 -5.22
N PRO A 186 13.27 7.41 -4.94
CA PRO A 186 13.63 8.41 -5.95
C PRO A 186 14.86 7.96 -6.79
N ASN A 187 14.94 8.42 -8.03
CA ASN A 187 16.10 8.27 -8.93
C ASN A 187 16.52 6.83 -9.32
N VAL A 188 15.77 5.79 -8.94
CA VAL A 188 16.02 4.40 -9.38
C VAL A 188 15.66 4.15 -10.86
N GLY A 189 15.00 5.14 -11.52
CA GLY A 189 14.67 5.07 -12.94
C GLY A 189 13.25 4.62 -13.27
N LYS A 190 12.26 4.78 -12.34
CA LYS A 190 10.84 4.45 -12.58
C LYS A 190 10.26 5.17 -13.80
N SER A 191 10.45 6.50 -13.87
CA SER A 191 9.96 7.31 -15.01
C SER A 191 10.64 6.93 -16.32
N SER A 192 11.93 6.60 -16.30
CA SER A 192 12.65 6.10 -17.47
C SER A 192 12.13 4.74 -17.90
N LEU A 193 11.80 3.88 -16.95
CA LEU A 193 11.25 2.55 -17.22
C LEU A 193 9.90 2.65 -17.92
N ILE A 194 8.94 3.40 -17.37
CA ILE A 194 7.60 3.52 -17.97
C ILE A 194 7.67 4.16 -19.37
N ASN A 195 8.51 5.20 -19.54
CA ASN A 195 8.68 5.84 -20.83
C ASN A 195 9.30 4.88 -21.87
N LYS A 196 10.25 4.05 -21.44
CA LYS A 196 10.89 3.08 -22.34
C LYS A 196 9.94 1.94 -22.69
N LEU A 197 9.17 1.43 -21.72
CA LEU A 197 8.13 0.43 -21.97
C LEU A 197 7.09 0.93 -22.98
N ALA A 198 6.69 2.22 -22.88
CA ALA A 198 5.74 2.83 -23.80
C ALA A 198 6.29 3.06 -25.22
N GLN A 199 7.61 2.98 -25.44
CA GLN A 199 8.28 3.17 -26.71
C GLN A 199 8.73 1.86 -27.39
N GLU A 200 8.51 0.71 -26.76
CA GLU A 200 8.86 -0.59 -27.36
C GLU A 200 7.98 -0.87 -28.60
N ASP A 201 8.58 -1.40 -29.67
CA ASP A 201 7.91 -1.65 -30.97
C ASP A 201 6.68 -2.57 -30.90
N ARG A 202 6.56 -3.35 -29.82
CA ARG A 202 5.46 -4.28 -29.59
C ARG A 202 4.40 -3.75 -28.63
N VAL A 203 4.54 -2.49 -28.21
CA VAL A 203 3.67 -1.83 -27.25
C VAL A 203 2.79 -0.80 -27.95
N ILE A 204 1.50 -0.89 -27.73
CA ILE A 204 0.51 0.13 -28.16
C ILE A 204 0.04 0.82 -26.88
N VAL A 205 0.31 2.11 -26.77
CA VAL A 205 -0.23 2.96 -25.70
C VAL A 205 -1.53 3.57 -26.19
N SER A 206 -2.61 3.37 -25.47
CA SER A 206 -3.88 4.02 -25.76
C SER A 206 -3.93 5.38 -25.08
N ASP A 207 -3.92 6.46 -25.86
CA ASP A 207 -4.16 7.82 -25.40
C ASP A 207 -5.65 8.21 -25.46
N ILE A 208 -6.56 7.24 -25.55
CA ILE A 208 -8.00 7.51 -25.62
C ILE A 208 -8.46 7.97 -24.25
N ALA A 209 -8.62 9.29 -24.11
CA ALA A 209 -9.25 9.90 -22.94
C ALA A 209 -10.68 9.35 -22.81
N GLY A 210 -10.93 8.56 -21.77
CA GLY A 210 -12.27 8.04 -21.48
C GLY A 210 -12.39 6.53 -21.30
N THR A 211 -11.34 5.74 -21.56
CA THR A 211 -11.34 4.29 -21.32
C THR A 211 -10.76 3.91 -19.94
N THR A 212 -9.98 4.79 -19.32
CA THR A 212 -9.51 4.66 -17.94
C THR A 212 -10.23 5.65 -17.04
N ARG A 213 -10.75 5.19 -15.91
CA ARG A 213 -11.45 6.00 -14.89
C ARG A 213 -10.60 7.13 -14.31
N ASP A 214 -9.28 7.00 -14.38
CA ASP A 214 -8.34 7.97 -13.86
C ASP A 214 -7.41 8.46 -14.97
N ALA A 215 -7.41 9.76 -15.23
CA ALA A 215 -6.50 10.44 -16.19
C ALA A 215 -4.99 10.28 -15.84
N ILE A 216 -4.69 9.47 -14.83
CA ILE A 216 -3.36 9.23 -14.23
C ILE A 216 -2.78 7.88 -14.68
N ASP A 217 -3.61 6.97 -15.18
CA ASP A 217 -3.22 5.62 -15.56
C ASP A 217 -2.85 5.54 -17.06
N THR A 218 -2.11 4.50 -17.44
CA THR A 218 -1.69 4.28 -18.83
C THR A 218 -2.04 2.86 -19.27
N ASP A 219 -2.81 2.73 -20.30
CA ASP A 219 -3.10 1.45 -20.94
C ASP A 219 -1.94 1.07 -21.85
N ILE A 220 -1.40 -0.13 -21.63
CA ILE A 220 -0.31 -0.71 -22.40
C ILE A 220 -0.76 -2.06 -22.96
N LYS A 221 -0.67 -2.21 -24.29
CA LYS A 221 -0.92 -3.48 -24.96
C LYS A 221 0.41 -4.08 -25.43
N TYR A 222 0.70 -5.29 -24.98
CA TYR A 222 1.93 -6.02 -25.32
C TYR A 222 1.58 -7.44 -25.77
N ASN A 223 2.02 -7.84 -26.98
CA ASN A 223 1.74 -9.15 -27.59
C ASN A 223 0.24 -9.54 -27.57
N GLY A 224 -0.66 -8.58 -27.76
CA GLY A 224 -2.11 -8.81 -27.77
C GLY A 224 -2.78 -8.84 -26.41
N LYS A 225 -2.03 -8.80 -25.30
CA LYS A 225 -2.55 -8.66 -23.93
C LYS A 225 -2.56 -7.21 -23.50
N GLU A 226 -3.55 -6.83 -22.71
CA GLU A 226 -3.74 -5.46 -22.22
C GLU A 226 -3.43 -5.38 -20.72
N TYR A 227 -2.71 -4.32 -20.33
CA TYR A 227 -2.29 -4.05 -18.95
C TYR A 227 -2.58 -2.59 -18.62
N VAL A 228 -2.97 -2.31 -17.38
CA VAL A 228 -3.17 -0.95 -16.88
C VAL A 228 -2.03 -0.59 -15.93
N PHE A 229 -1.15 0.31 -16.36
CA PHE A 229 -0.10 0.83 -15.49
C PHE A 229 -0.65 2.02 -14.72
N ILE A 230 -0.81 1.87 -13.41
CA ILE A 230 -1.44 2.85 -12.54
C ILE A 230 -0.48 3.92 -12.08
N ASP A 231 -1.00 5.13 -11.79
CA ASP A 231 -0.27 6.29 -11.27
C ASP A 231 0.93 6.73 -12.15
N THR A 232 0.82 6.59 -13.45
CA THR A 232 1.92 6.89 -14.38
C THR A 232 2.08 8.38 -14.69
N ALA A 233 1.03 9.21 -14.55
CA ALA A 233 1.11 10.65 -14.81
C ALA A 233 2.10 11.35 -13.86
N GLY A 234 2.15 10.93 -12.60
CA GLY A 234 3.16 11.40 -11.65
C GLY A 234 4.59 10.97 -12.00
N LEU A 235 4.75 9.86 -12.75
CA LEU A 235 6.05 9.39 -13.25
C LEU A 235 6.45 10.08 -14.57
N ARG A 236 5.47 10.47 -15.42
CA ARG A 236 5.70 11.12 -16.73
C ARG A 236 5.99 12.62 -16.61
N ARG A 237 5.31 13.32 -15.68
CA ARG A 237 5.56 14.76 -15.46
C ARG A 237 6.89 14.91 -14.73
N LYS A 238 7.89 15.45 -15.42
CA LYS A 238 9.17 15.91 -14.85
C LYS A 238 8.93 17.11 -13.91
N ASN A 239 8.26 16.91 -12.79
CA ASN A 239 8.27 17.90 -11.72
C ASN A 239 9.57 17.74 -10.94
N LYS A 240 10.56 18.55 -11.32
CA LYS A 240 11.93 18.57 -10.81
C LYS A 240 12.09 18.74 -9.29
N ILE A 241 11.02 18.97 -8.53
CA ILE A 241 11.11 19.41 -7.13
C ILE A 241 10.70 18.30 -6.14
N LYS A 242 10.09 17.17 -6.58
CA LYS A 242 9.37 16.29 -5.65
C LYS A 242 9.78 14.81 -5.63
N GLU A 243 10.73 14.40 -6.44
CA GLU A 243 11.20 13.00 -6.41
C GLU A 243 12.19 12.69 -5.27
N GLU A 244 12.67 13.72 -4.56
CA GLU A 244 13.75 13.59 -3.56
C GLU A 244 13.24 13.18 -2.16
N ILE A 245 11.93 13.20 -1.90
CA ILE A 245 11.43 12.97 -0.55
C ILE A 245 11.09 11.49 -0.35
N GLU A 246 11.80 10.88 0.57
CA GLU A 246 11.65 9.47 0.95
C GLU A 246 10.19 9.08 1.24
N ARG A 247 9.49 9.90 2.01
CA ARG A 247 8.11 9.67 2.44
C ARG A 247 7.11 9.72 1.29
N TYR A 248 7.34 10.58 0.29
CA TYR A 248 6.50 10.65 -0.91
C TYR A 248 6.51 9.32 -1.66
N SER A 249 7.68 8.69 -1.77
CA SER A 249 7.81 7.36 -2.37
C SER A 249 7.05 6.28 -1.59
N ILE A 250 7.03 6.37 -0.26
CA ILE A 250 6.27 5.46 0.62
C ILE A 250 4.76 5.67 0.43
N ILE A 251 4.28 6.92 0.47
CA ILE A 251 2.85 7.23 0.28
C ILE A 251 2.37 6.75 -1.08
N ARG A 252 3.16 7.00 -2.15
CA ARG A 252 2.84 6.47 -3.48
C ARG A 252 2.82 4.95 -3.53
N ALA A 253 3.73 4.28 -2.82
CA ALA A 253 3.73 2.83 -2.73
C ALA A 253 2.46 2.30 -2.04
N VAL A 254 1.99 2.98 -0.98
CA VAL A 254 0.73 2.65 -0.31
C VAL A 254 -0.45 2.81 -1.27
N THR A 255 -0.60 3.97 -1.89
CA THR A 255 -1.74 4.29 -2.77
C THR A 255 -1.76 3.39 -4.01
N ALA A 256 -0.61 3.25 -4.67
CA ALA A 256 -0.48 2.37 -5.82
C ALA A 256 -0.70 0.90 -5.45
N GLY A 257 -0.21 0.48 -4.26
CA GLY A 257 -0.42 -0.85 -3.71
C GLY A 257 -1.89 -1.16 -3.46
N GLU A 258 -2.75 -0.21 -3.11
CA GLU A 258 -4.19 -0.47 -2.96
C GLU A 258 -4.84 -0.87 -4.30
N ARG A 259 -4.47 -0.19 -5.38
CA ARG A 259 -5.12 -0.33 -6.70
C ARG A 259 -4.50 -1.44 -7.57
N ALA A 260 -3.23 -1.79 -7.35
CA ALA A 260 -2.51 -2.76 -8.17
C ALA A 260 -2.86 -4.22 -7.88
N ASP A 261 -2.71 -5.08 -8.88
CA ASP A 261 -2.62 -6.53 -8.76
C ASP A 261 -1.16 -6.97 -8.57
N VAL A 262 -0.25 -6.29 -9.28
CA VAL A 262 1.19 -6.55 -9.24
C VAL A 262 1.96 -5.25 -8.99
N CYS A 263 2.91 -5.29 -8.05
CA CYS A 263 3.84 -4.21 -7.77
C CYS A 263 5.23 -4.56 -8.32
N ILE A 264 5.75 -3.72 -9.21
CA ILE A 264 7.14 -3.78 -9.69
C ILE A 264 7.97 -2.85 -8.82
N ILE A 265 8.81 -3.42 -7.97
CA ILE A 265 9.71 -2.69 -7.08
C ILE A 265 11.02 -2.45 -7.84
N VAL A 266 11.29 -1.19 -8.18
CA VAL A 266 12.50 -0.83 -8.93
C VAL A 266 13.62 -0.48 -7.96
N ILE A 267 14.76 -1.19 -8.09
CA ILE A 267 15.96 -1.03 -7.27
C ILE A 267 17.11 -0.60 -8.17
N ASP A 268 17.99 0.27 -7.68
CA ASP A 268 19.20 0.68 -8.36
C ASP A 268 20.32 -0.36 -8.17
N ALA A 269 20.78 -0.98 -9.25
CA ALA A 269 21.85 -1.99 -9.20
C ALA A 269 23.16 -1.43 -8.65
N THR A 270 23.42 -0.13 -8.85
CA THR A 270 24.69 0.51 -8.44
C THR A 270 24.76 0.76 -6.94
N GLU A 271 23.62 0.98 -6.30
CA GLU A 271 23.51 1.21 -4.84
C GLU A 271 23.19 -0.09 -4.10
N GLY A 272 22.53 -1.04 -4.76
CA GLY A 272 21.96 -2.23 -4.13
C GLY A 272 20.66 -1.95 -3.38
N VAL A 273 20.23 -2.90 -2.56
CA VAL A 273 19.01 -2.77 -1.73
C VAL A 273 19.30 -1.92 -0.51
N THR A 274 18.45 -0.91 -0.27
CA THR A 274 18.52 -0.02 0.89
C THR A 274 17.36 -0.30 1.86
N GLU A 275 17.41 0.25 3.07
CA GLU A 275 16.32 0.17 4.04
C GLU A 275 15.03 0.77 3.49
N GLN A 276 15.12 1.84 2.70
CA GLN A 276 13.95 2.44 2.05
C GLN A 276 13.32 1.49 1.03
N ASP A 277 14.13 0.78 0.24
CA ASP A 277 13.63 -0.24 -0.68
C ASP A 277 12.92 -1.37 0.08
N ALA A 278 13.48 -1.78 1.24
CA ALA A 278 12.86 -2.79 2.10
C ALA A 278 11.51 -2.32 2.68
N LYS A 279 11.40 -1.06 3.12
CA LYS A 279 10.14 -0.47 3.59
C LYS A 279 9.07 -0.46 2.49
N ILE A 280 9.42 -0.01 1.28
CA ILE A 280 8.52 0.01 0.12
C ILE A 280 8.08 -1.42 -0.25
N ALA A 281 9.01 -2.36 -0.24
CA ALA A 281 8.75 -3.76 -0.49
C ALA A 281 7.82 -4.39 0.56
N GLY A 282 8.01 -4.05 1.84
CA GLY A 282 7.15 -4.48 2.94
C GLY A 282 5.70 -4.03 2.76
N ILE A 283 5.48 -2.79 2.32
CA ILE A 283 4.12 -2.28 2.05
C ILE A 283 3.41 -3.13 0.99
N ALA A 284 4.08 -3.45 -0.13
CA ALA A 284 3.50 -4.27 -1.18
C ALA A 284 3.23 -5.71 -0.69
N HIS A 285 4.12 -6.26 0.14
CA HIS A 285 3.96 -7.57 0.78
C HIS A 285 2.74 -7.60 1.70
N ASP A 286 2.60 -6.63 2.61
CA ASP A 286 1.50 -6.56 3.57
C ASP A 286 0.13 -6.41 2.86
N ARG A 287 0.11 -5.76 1.69
CA ARG A 287 -1.09 -5.66 0.83
C ARG A 287 -1.43 -6.96 0.10
N GLY A 288 -0.54 -7.97 0.15
CA GLY A 288 -0.73 -9.26 -0.52
C GLY A 288 -0.69 -9.18 -2.04
N LYS A 289 0.03 -8.19 -2.58
CA LYS A 289 0.14 -8.01 -4.04
C LYS A 289 1.14 -8.99 -4.65
N GLY A 290 1.00 -9.22 -5.96
CA GLY A 290 2.05 -9.85 -6.73
C GLY A 290 3.31 -8.97 -6.74
N ILE A 291 4.51 -9.54 -6.60
CA ILE A 291 5.74 -8.77 -6.43
C ILE A 291 6.79 -9.19 -7.42
N ILE A 292 7.32 -8.18 -8.13
CA ILE A 292 8.47 -8.30 -9.02
C ILE A 292 9.52 -7.29 -8.56
N ILE A 293 10.74 -7.75 -8.34
CA ILE A 293 11.89 -6.90 -8.02
C ILE A 293 12.65 -6.67 -9.34
N ALA A 294 12.60 -5.43 -9.84
CA ALA A 294 13.30 -5.01 -11.06
C ALA A 294 14.60 -4.29 -10.69
N VAL A 295 15.72 -4.98 -10.82
CA VAL A 295 17.05 -4.42 -10.57
C VAL A 295 17.48 -3.65 -11.82
N ASN A 296 17.31 -2.33 -11.78
CA ASN A 296 17.54 -1.41 -12.89
C ASN A 296 18.97 -0.87 -12.90
N LYS A 297 19.33 -0.16 -13.97
CA LYS A 297 20.70 0.35 -14.26
C LYS A 297 21.72 -0.77 -14.37
N TRP A 298 21.27 -1.94 -14.80
CA TRP A 298 22.15 -3.12 -14.96
C TRP A 298 23.26 -2.92 -16.00
N ASP A 299 23.10 -1.94 -16.90
CA ASP A 299 24.13 -1.50 -17.86
C ASP A 299 25.33 -0.82 -17.19
N ALA A 300 25.17 -0.25 -16.00
CA ALA A 300 26.22 0.47 -15.26
C ALA A 300 27.09 -0.45 -14.37
N ILE A 301 26.76 -1.75 -14.27
CA ILE A 301 27.46 -2.70 -13.42
C ILE A 301 28.53 -3.43 -14.25
N GLU A 302 29.75 -3.51 -13.71
CA GLU A 302 30.77 -4.44 -14.21
C GLU A 302 30.35 -5.87 -13.89
N LYS A 303 30.42 -6.75 -14.93
CA LYS A 303 29.82 -8.08 -14.87
C LYS A 303 30.86 -9.16 -15.01
N ASP A 304 30.81 -10.12 -14.11
CA ASP A 304 31.43 -11.44 -14.22
C ASP A 304 30.33 -12.52 -14.19
N ASP A 305 30.70 -13.78 -14.36
CA ASP A 305 29.78 -14.93 -14.40
C ASP A 305 28.98 -15.08 -13.07
N LYS A 306 29.44 -14.53 -11.96
CA LYS A 306 28.82 -14.64 -10.63
C LYS A 306 28.09 -13.37 -10.20
N THR A 307 28.14 -12.29 -11.00
CA THR A 307 27.57 -10.99 -10.61
C THR A 307 26.07 -11.07 -10.33
N ILE A 308 25.31 -11.74 -11.21
CA ILE A 308 23.85 -11.94 -11.02
C ILE A 308 23.59 -12.72 -9.74
N TYR A 309 24.34 -13.77 -9.49
CA TYR A 309 24.17 -14.60 -8.29
C TYR A 309 24.41 -13.78 -7.00
N ARG A 310 25.54 -13.04 -6.92
CA ARG A 310 25.87 -12.20 -5.77
C ARG A 310 24.81 -11.13 -5.49
N HIS A 311 24.28 -10.48 -6.54
CA HIS A 311 23.19 -9.50 -6.38
C HIS A 311 21.89 -10.15 -5.92
N THR A 312 21.55 -11.31 -6.47
CA THR A 312 20.35 -12.07 -6.07
C THR A 312 20.44 -12.47 -4.60
N GLU A 313 21.58 -13.00 -4.16
CA GLU A 313 21.80 -13.42 -2.76
C GLU A 313 21.64 -12.23 -1.80
N LYS A 314 22.30 -11.09 -2.07
CA LYS A 314 22.15 -9.87 -1.26
C LYS A 314 20.69 -9.38 -1.19
N ILE A 315 19.96 -9.43 -2.30
CA ILE A 315 18.54 -9.04 -2.33
C ILE A 315 17.73 -9.99 -1.45
N ARG A 316 17.97 -11.31 -1.56
CA ARG A 316 17.27 -12.32 -0.77
C ARG A 316 17.55 -12.21 0.73
N ASP A 317 18.78 -11.85 1.12
CA ASP A 317 19.17 -11.64 2.52
C ASP A 317 18.42 -10.45 3.13
N ILE A 318 18.41 -9.31 2.44
CA ILE A 318 17.76 -8.08 2.94
C ILE A 318 16.24 -8.21 2.89
N LEU A 319 15.69 -8.79 1.82
CA LEU A 319 14.26 -8.99 1.62
C LEU A 319 13.82 -10.42 1.99
N SER A 320 14.39 -10.97 3.08
CA SER A 320 14.17 -12.35 3.54
C SER A 320 12.71 -12.66 3.91
N PHE A 321 11.89 -11.63 4.14
CA PHE A 321 10.45 -11.77 4.39
C PHE A 321 9.61 -12.06 3.13
N MET A 322 10.19 -11.87 1.93
CA MET A 322 9.53 -12.15 0.65
C MET A 322 10.39 -13.03 -0.29
N PRO A 323 10.75 -14.25 0.12
CA PRO A 323 11.62 -15.13 -0.68
C PRO A 323 10.97 -15.55 -2.01
N TYR A 324 9.66 -15.40 -2.14
CA TYR A 324 8.87 -15.74 -3.32
C TYR A 324 8.92 -14.70 -4.43
N ALA A 325 9.37 -13.45 -4.15
CA ALA A 325 9.38 -12.37 -5.14
C ALA A 325 10.25 -12.71 -6.34
N GLU A 326 9.76 -12.44 -7.55
CA GLU A 326 10.53 -12.65 -8.78
C GLU A 326 11.56 -11.54 -8.95
N ILE A 327 12.82 -11.89 -9.28
CA ILE A 327 13.90 -10.92 -9.47
C ILE A 327 14.28 -10.90 -10.93
N ILE A 328 14.26 -9.70 -11.53
CA ILE A 328 14.69 -9.46 -12.91
C ILE A 328 15.75 -8.37 -12.96
N PHE A 329 16.73 -8.51 -13.83
CA PHE A 329 17.80 -7.53 -14.05
C PHE A 329 17.58 -6.83 -15.38
N ILE A 330 17.39 -5.50 -15.35
CA ILE A 330 16.99 -4.69 -16.50
C ILE A 330 17.85 -3.44 -16.66
N SER A 331 17.79 -2.82 -17.82
CA SER A 331 18.24 -1.45 -18.02
C SER A 331 17.16 -0.65 -18.75
N ALA A 332 16.54 0.27 -18.04
CA ALA A 332 15.58 1.22 -18.62
C ALA A 332 16.27 2.16 -19.64
N LYS A 333 17.58 2.41 -19.49
CA LYS A 333 18.37 3.26 -20.39
C LYS A 333 18.62 2.59 -21.73
N SER A 334 19.11 1.36 -21.74
CA SER A 334 19.46 0.62 -22.96
C SER A 334 18.31 -0.20 -23.54
N GLY A 335 17.20 -0.40 -22.82
CA GLY A 335 16.12 -1.30 -23.23
C GLY A 335 16.38 -2.78 -22.92
N GLN A 336 17.50 -3.10 -22.23
CA GLN A 336 17.91 -4.48 -22.00
C GLN A 336 16.89 -5.22 -21.12
N ARG A 337 16.40 -6.36 -21.63
CA ARG A 337 15.50 -7.32 -20.95
C ARG A 337 14.15 -6.74 -20.50
N LEU A 338 13.64 -5.68 -21.13
CA LEU A 338 12.34 -5.11 -20.79
C LEU A 338 11.17 -6.07 -21.13
N ASN A 339 11.30 -6.87 -22.17
CA ASN A 339 10.33 -7.92 -22.50
C ASN A 339 10.09 -8.91 -21.34
N LYS A 340 11.13 -9.20 -20.55
CA LYS A 340 10.99 -10.06 -19.35
C LYS A 340 10.03 -9.51 -18.32
N ILE A 341 9.80 -8.20 -18.28
CA ILE A 341 8.84 -7.58 -17.36
C ILE A 341 7.45 -8.16 -17.63
N PHE A 342 6.99 -8.11 -18.88
CA PHE A 342 5.65 -8.59 -19.24
C PHE A 342 5.51 -10.10 -19.04
N GLU A 343 6.53 -10.89 -19.42
CA GLU A 343 6.55 -12.33 -19.17
C GLU A 343 6.44 -12.65 -17.68
N THR A 344 7.16 -11.88 -16.84
CA THR A 344 7.13 -12.08 -15.38
C THR A 344 5.81 -11.61 -14.77
N ILE A 345 5.22 -10.50 -15.27
CA ILE A 345 3.88 -10.05 -14.87
C ILE A 345 2.85 -11.16 -15.10
N ASP A 346 2.86 -11.78 -16.28
CA ASP A 346 1.93 -12.85 -16.62
C ASP A 346 2.05 -14.03 -15.65
N VAL A 347 3.28 -14.48 -15.37
CA VAL A 347 3.55 -15.55 -14.41
C VAL A 347 3.03 -15.20 -13.02
N VAL A 348 3.27 -13.98 -12.55
CA VAL A 348 2.84 -13.54 -11.22
C VAL A 348 1.31 -13.44 -11.14
N ILE A 349 0.64 -12.94 -12.18
CA ILE A 349 -0.82 -12.84 -12.22
C ILE A 349 -1.46 -14.23 -12.22
N GLU A 350 -0.94 -15.16 -13.02
CA GLU A 350 -1.40 -16.54 -13.06
C GLU A 350 -1.30 -17.19 -11.66
N ASN A 351 -0.15 -17.07 -11.01
CA ASN A 351 0.06 -17.58 -9.66
C ASN A 351 -0.83 -16.89 -8.62
N ASN A 352 -1.04 -15.57 -8.73
CA ASN A 352 -1.88 -14.81 -7.81
C ASN A 352 -3.38 -15.17 -7.94
N SER A 353 -3.78 -15.67 -9.10
CA SER A 353 -5.15 -16.10 -9.40
C SER A 353 -5.34 -17.61 -9.24
N MET A 354 -4.29 -18.35 -8.93
CA MET A 354 -4.30 -19.81 -8.84
C MET A 354 -5.22 -20.30 -7.73
N ARG A 355 -6.07 -21.26 -8.07
CA ARG A 355 -6.92 -21.96 -7.11
C ARG A 355 -6.49 -23.41 -6.99
N VAL A 356 -6.24 -23.83 -5.75
CA VAL A 356 -5.80 -25.18 -5.40
C VAL A 356 -7.01 -26.02 -4.97
N ALA A 357 -7.09 -27.25 -5.44
CA ALA A 357 -8.12 -28.19 -5.02
C ALA A 357 -7.94 -28.55 -3.52
N THR A 358 -9.03 -28.45 -2.76
CA THR A 358 -9.00 -28.67 -1.30
C THR A 358 -8.46 -30.07 -0.92
N GLY A 359 -8.75 -31.12 -1.71
CA GLY A 359 -8.24 -32.47 -1.49
C GLY A 359 -6.71 -32.51 -1.53
N VAL A 360 -6.12 -32.02 -2.63
CA VAL A 360 -4.67 -31.99 -2.82
C VAL A 360 -3.97 -31.12 -1.75
N LEU A 361 -4.58 -29.98 -1.39
CA LEU A 361 -4.07 -29.13 -0.33
C LEU A 361 -3.98 -29.85 1.01
N ASN A 362 -5.03 -30.62 1.37
CA ASN A 362 -5.05 -31.38 2.62
C ASN A 362 -4.09 -32.58 2.62
N GLU A 363 -3.84 -33.22 1.48
CA GLU A 363 -2.81 -34.26 1.33
C GLU A 363 -1.44 -33.69 1.67
N ILE A 364 -1.08 -32.54 1.05
CA ILE A 364 0.20 -31.86 1.30
C ILE A 364 0.37 -31.41 2.75
N VAL A 365 -0.69 -30.84 3.35
CA VAL A 365 -0.65 -30.44 4.76
C VAL A 365 -0.51 -31.67 5.67
N THR A 366 -1.16 -32.78 5.36
CA THR A 366 -1.05 -34.05 6.12
C THR A 366 0.38 -34.60 6.03
N GLU A 367 0.97 -34.62 4.83
CA GLU A 367 2.37 -35.03 4.65
C GLU A 367 3.33 -34.11 5.41
N ALA A 368 3.11 -32.79 5.34
CA ALA A 368 3.92 -31.82 6.07
C ALA A 368 3.86 -32.06 7.58
N VAL A 369 2.67 -32.31 8.13
CA VAL A 369 2.48 -32.65 9.55
C VAL A 369 3.16 -33.95 9.92
N ALA A 370 3.17 -34.95 9.02
CA ALA A 370 3.86 -36.21 9.25
C ALA A 370 5.39 -36.08 9.24
N MET A 371 5.92 -35.23 8.33
CA MET A 371 7.37 -34.98 8.23
C MET A 371 7.90 -34.16 9.42
N GLN A 372 7.18 -33.12 9.81
CA GLN A 372 7.54 -32.27 10.95
C GLN A 372 6.34 -32.10 11.86
N GLN A 373 6.39 -32.76 12.99
CA GLN A 373 5.29 -32.73 13.94
C GLN A 373 5.06 -31.30 14.47
N PRO A 374 3.78 -30.90 14.63
CA PRO A 374 3.43 -29.61 15.16
C PRO A 374 3.97 -29.37 16.57
N PRO A 375 4.22 -28.11 16.97
CA PRO A 375 4.66 -27.78 18.30
C PRO A 375 3.64 -28.16 19.37
N SER A 376 4.13 -28.39 20.58
CA SER A 376 3.29 -28.63 21.76
C SER A 376 3.64 -27.62 22.85
N ASP A 377 2.64 -27.11 23.55
CA ASP A 377 2.81 -26.26 24.73
C ASP A 377 2.00 -26.81 25.90
N LYS A 378 2.63 -26.89 27.08
CA LYS A 378 2.00 -27.37 28.34
C LYS A 378 1.24 -28.69 28.18
N GLY A 379 1.78 -29.63 27.41
CA GLY A 379 1.18 -30.95 27.16
C GLY A 379 0.05 -30.96 26.13
N LYS A 380 -0.36 -29.81 25.59
CA LYS A 380 -1.30 -29.72 24.46
C LYS A 380 -0.53 -29.70 23.15
N ARG A 381 -0.92 -30.58 22.22
CA ARG A 381 -0.36 -30.62 20.86
C ARG A 381 -1.29 -29.93 19.89
N LEU A 382 -0.73 -29.12 18.98
CA LEU A 382 -1.47 -28.58 17.85
C LEU A 382 -2.00 -29.71 16.98
N ARG A 383 -3.28 -29.66 16.63
CA ARG A 383 -3.92 -30.52 15.64
C ARG A 383 -4.48 -29.66 14.52
N ILE A 384 -4.13 -29.98 13.28
CA ILE A 384 -4.71 -29.39 12.10
C ILE A 384 -5.82 -30.34 11.61
N TYR A 385 -7.04 -29.84 11.53
CA TYR A 385 -8.19 -30.64 11.10
C TYR A 385 -8.33 -30.66 9.59
N TYR A 386 -8.29 -29.48 8.96
CA TYR A 386 -8.26 -29.33 7.52
C TYR A 386 -7.84 -27.92 7.12
N THR A 387 -7.49 -27.76 5.85
CA THR A 387 -7.09 -26.49 5.23
C THR A 387 -7.90 -26.28 3.96
N THR A 388 -8.31 -25.03 3.71
CA THR A 388 -9.04 -24.68 2.49
C THR A 388 -8.58 -23.33 1.97
N GLN A 389 -8.58 -23.15 0.65
CA GLN A 389 -8.35 -21.85 0.03
C GLN A 389 -9.67 -21.10 -0.12
N VAL A 390 -9.80 -19.95 0.53
CA VAL A 390 -11.04 -19.15 0.56
C VAL A 390 -11.06 -18.03 -0.47
N SER A 391 -9.89 -17.52 -0.88
CA SER A 391 -9.79 -16.48 -1.92
C SER A 391 -8.53 -16.61 -2.76
N VAL A 392 -8.52 -15.86 -3.86
CA VAL A 392 -7.38 -15.56 -4.71
C VAL A 392 -7.16 -14.05 -4.72
N LYS A 393 -6.00 -13.58 -5.21
CA LYS A 393 -5.64 -12.16 -5.31
C LYS A 393 -5.70 -11.38 -3.97
N PRO A 394 -4.98 -11.80 -2.89
CA PRO A 394 -3.98 -12.88 -2.83
C PRO A 394 -4.59 -14.25 -2.48
N PRO A 395 -3.90 -15.35 -2.81
CA PRO A 395 -4.26 -16.67 -2.36
C PRO A 395 -4.30 -16.70 -0.83
N THR A 396 -5.49 -17.01 -0.28
CA THR A 396 -5.73 -16.98 1.17
C THR A 396 -6.21 -18.34 1.62
N PHE A 397 -5.51 -18.92 2.59
CA PHE A 397 -5.78 -20.24 3.14
C PHE A 397 -6.30 -20.12 4.57
N VAL A 398 -7.36 -20.85 4.87
CA VAL A 398 -7.85 -21.00 6.24
C VAL A 398 -7.41 -22.36 6.75
N ILE A 399 -6.70 -22.37 7.88
CA ILE A 399 -6.26 -23.58 8.57
C ILE A 399 -7.11 -23.72 9.83
N PHE A 400 -7.86 -24.82 9.93
CA PHE A 400 -8.68 -25.12 11.09
C PHE A 400 -7.89 -25.98 12.07
N VAL A 401 -7.75 -25.50 13.30
CA VAL A 401 -6.94 -26.09 14.36
C VAL A 401 -7.75 -26.27 15.64
N ASN A 402 -7.21 -27.06 16.58
CA ASN A 402 -7.82 -27.24 17.91
C ASN A 402 -7.59 -26.03 18.84
N ASP A 403 -6.47 -25.31 18.67
CA ASP A 403 -6.11 -24.15 19.49
C ASP A 403 -5.18 -23.24 18.66
N LYS A 404 -5.62 -22.00 18.38
CA LYS A 404 -4.85 -21.05 17.56
C LYS A 404 -3.58 -20.57 18.24
N GLN A 405 -3.51 -20.59 19.60
CA GLN A 405 -2.33 -20.17 20.34
C GLN A 405 -1.14 -21.12 20.16
N LEU A 406 -1.42 -22.37 19.79
CA LEU A 406 -0.40 -23.39 19.48
C LEU A 406 0.20 -23.23 18.08
N MET A 407 -0.45 -22.44 17.20
CA MET A 407 0.06 -22.20 15.84
C MET A 407 1.12 -21.11 15.83
N HIS A 408 2.34 -21.48 16.14
CA HIS A 408 3.48 -20.57 16.10
C HIS A 408 3.82 -20.12 14.68
N PHE A 409 4.31 -18.91 14.55
CA PHE A 409 4.73 -18.31 13.27
C PHE A 409 5.69 -19.21 12.47
N SER A 410 6.67 -19.82 13.15
CA SER A 410 7.63 -20.73 12.50
C SER A 410 6.96 -21.93 11.84
N TYR A 411 5.89 -22.48 12.45
CA TYR A 411 5.17 -23.61 11.87
C TYR A 411 4.27 -23.19 10.71
N THR A 412 3.65 -22.02 10.80
CA THR A 412 2.92 -21.43 9.66
C THR A 412 3.85 -21.23 8.48
N ARG A 413 5.06 -20.71 8.70
CA ARG A 413 6.07 -20.53 7.65
C ARG A 413 6.56 -21.86 7.06
N TYR A 414 6.68 -22.90 7.88
CA TYR A 414 6.98 -24.24 7.39
C TYR A 414 5.89 -24.76 6.44
N LEU A 415 4.62 -24.64 6.83
CA LEU A 415 3.50 -25.03 5.98
C LEU A 415 3.42 -24.20 4.69
N GLU A 416 3.67 -22.92 4.78
CA GLU A 416 3.79 -22.03 3.61
C GLU A 416 4.83 -22.53 2.63
N ASN A 417 6.04 -22.83 3.12
CA ASN A 417 7.12 -23.35 2.27
C ASN A 417 6.70 -24.64 1.59
N ARG A 418 6.08 -25.58 2.30
CA ARG A 418 5.58 -26.86 1.72
C ARG A 418 4.55 -26.64 0.63
N ILE A 419 3.62 -25.70 0.83
CA ILE A 419 2.61 -25.32 -0.18
C ILE A 419 3.31 -24.69 -1.40
N ARG A 420 4.31 -23.82 -1.20
CA ARG A 420 5.08 -23.22 -2.29
C ARG A 420 5.91 -24.22 -3.05
N ASP A 421 6.56 -25.16 -2.37
CA ASP A 421 7.37 -26.21 -2.99
C ASP A 421 6.54 -27.06 -3.96
N THR A 422 5.25 -27.25 -3.63
CA THR A 422 4.35 -28.09 -4.44
C THR A 422 3.67 -27.31 -5.56
N PHE A 423 3.14 -26.14 -5.28
CA PHE A 423 2.32 -25.37 -6.23
C PHE A 423 3.05 -24.21 -6.91
N GLY A 424 4.22 -23.81 -6.41
CA GLY A 424 4.99 -22.69 -6.91
C GLY A 424 4.61 -21.36 -6.24
N PHE A 425 3.50 -20.74 -6.60
CA PHE A 425 3.07 -19.41 -6.15
C PHE A 425 4.16 -18.34 -6.29
N ARG A 426 4.86 -18.36 -7.45
CA ARG A 426 5.96 -17.45 -7.76
C ARG A 426 5.46 -16.01 -7.80
N GLY A 427 6.23 -15.10 -7.22
CA GLY A 427 5.90 -13.68 -7.18
C GLY A 427 4.66 -13.33 -6.36
N THR A 428 4.08 -14.26 -5.60
CA THR A 428 2.77 -14.11 -4.95
C THR A 428 2.84 -14.31 -3.45
N ALA A 429 2.34 -13.35 -2.67
CA ALA A 429 2.17 -13.48 -1.24
C ALA A 429 1.06 -14.49 -0.91
N LEU A 430 1.25 -15.32 0.10
CA LEU A 430 0.21 -16.21 0.64
C LEU A 430 -0.28 -15.67 1.98
N ARG A 431 -1.59 -15.70 2.19
CA ARG A 431 -2.21 -15.33 3.46
C ARG A 431 -2.73 -16.55 4.17
N PHE A 432 -2.48 -16.65 5.48
CA PHE A 432 -2.97 -17.72 6.33
C PHE A 432 -3.86 -17.17 7.43
N ILE A 433 -5.07 -17.72 7.54
CA ILE A 433 -6.04 -17.41 8.59
C ILE A 433 -6.19 -18.65 9.46
N ILE A 434 -5.82 -18.55 10.72
CA ILE A 434 -5.95 -19.66 11.66
C ILE A 434 -7.30 -19.55 12.37
N ARG A 435 -8.11 -20.59 12.27
CA ARG A 435 -9.41 -20.68 12.94
C ARG A 435 -9.47 -21.86 13.90
N GLU A 436 -9.99 -21.64 15.08
CA GLU A 436 -10.31 -22.73 16.02
C GLU A 436 -11.61 -23.40 15.61
N ARG A 437 -11.59 -24.73 15.66
CA ARG A 437 -12.80 -25.53 15.57
C ARG A 437 -13.08 -26.13 16.95
N LYS A 438 -14.17 -25.73 17.59
CA LYS A 438 -14.65 -26.38 18.82
C LYS A 438 -15.14 -27.78 18.49
N GLU A 439 -14.77 -28.81 19.30
CA GLU A 439 -15.14 -30.20 19.08
C GLU A 439 -16.68 -30.50 19.04
N ASN A 440 -17.51 -29.49 19.37
CA ASN A 440 -18.96 -29.63 19.46
C ASN A 440 -19.75 -29.11 18.24
N GLU A 441 -19.12 -28.64 17.16
CA GLU A 441 -19.82 -28.32 15.91
C GLU A 441 -19.71 -29.52 14.94
N LYS A 442 -20.71 -30.47 15.08
CA LYS A 442 -20.98 -31.51 14.08
C LYS A 442 -21.80 -30.97 12.93
#